data_0d4c33ea804f9694743b6864963dbe9e
#
_entry.id   0d4c33ea804f9694743b6864963dbe9e
#
_cell.length_a   1.000
_cell.length_b   1.000
_cell.length_c   1.000
_cell.angle_alpha   90.00
_cell.angle_beta   90.00
_cell.angle_gamma   90.00
#
_symmetry.space_group_name_H-M   'P 1'
#
loop_
_entity.id
_entity.type
_entity.pdbx_description
1 polymer ?
#
loop_
_entity_poly.entity_id
_entity_poly.type
_entity_poly.pdbx_seq_one_letter_code
_entity_poly.pdbx_strand_id
1 'polypeptide(L)'
;MAKIIKFNTEARSQMLKGVNTLANAVKVTLGPKGRNVVMDKSYGAPKITKDGVSVAKEIELEDKFENMGAQMVKEVASKTNDNAGDGTTTATILAQSIVSEGLKYVTAGMNPMDIKRGIDKAVEHVIEKLKTSSKKVKANEEVAQVGTISANGEKSIGDM
;
A
#
# COMPACT_ATOMS: atom_id res chain seq x y z
N MET A 1 20.84 1.27 -23.49
CA MET A 1 21.14 0.52 -22.26
C MET A 1 20.83 -0.96 -22.46
N ALA A 2 21.75 -1.87 -22.10
CA ALA A 2 21.48 -3.30 -22.12
C ALA A 2 20.40 -3.66 -21.08
N LYS A 3 19.50 -4.57 -21.45
CA LYS A 3 18.48 -5.08 -20.55
C LYS A 3 19.04 -6.29 -19.79
N ILE A 4 18.80 -6.36 -18.48
CA ILE A 4 19.10 -7.52 -17.66
C ILE A 4 17.82 -8.34 -17.58
N ILE A 5 17.92 -9.65 -17.85
CA ILE A 5 16.79 -10.56 -17.84
C ILE A 5 17.05 -11.59 -16.73
N LYS A 6 16.06 -11.78 -15.85
CA LYS A 6 16.04 -12.81 -14.80
C LYS A 6 14.78 -13.65 -14.90
N PHE A 7 14.86 -14.89 -14.48
CA PHE A 7 13.78 -15.87 -14.63
C PHE A 7 13.43 -16.53 -13.30
N ASN A 8 12.23 -17.10 -13.25
CA ASN A 8 11.78 -18.01 -12.21
C ASN A 8 11.91 -17.48 -10.77
N THR A 9 12.42 -18.31 -9.88
CA THR A 9 12.47 -18.06 -8.44
C THR A 9 13.36 -16.87 -8.08
N GLU A 10 14.45 -16.65 -8.80
CA GLU A 10 15.37 -15.54 -8.53
C GLU A 10 14.67 -14.19 -8.77
N ALA A 11 14.02 -14.02 -9.93
CA ALA A 11 13.30 -12.81 -10.25
C ALA A 11 12.17 -12.54 -9.25
N ARG A 12 11.38 -13.57 -8.92
CA ARG A 12 10.28 -13.47 -7.96
C ARG A 12 10.73 -13.10 -6.55
N SER A 13 11.82 -13.70 -6.07
CA SER A 13 12.33 -13.43 -4.72
C SER A 13 12.84 -11.99 -4.58
N GLN A 14 13.51 -11.46 -5.59
CA GLN A 14 13.96 -10.07 -5.57
C GLN A 14 12.79 -9.09 -5.64
N MET A 15 11.82 -9.33 -6.52
CA MET A 15 10.60 -8.50 -6.58
C MET A 15 9.85 -8.54 -5.25
N LEU A 16 9.68 -9.72 -4.64
CA LEU A 16 9.04 -9.84 -3.33
C LEU A 16 9.80 -9.10 -2.23
N LYS A 17 11.13 -9.12 -2.28
CA LYS A 17 11.96 -8.35 -1.34
C LYS A 17 11.68 -6.85 -1.48
N GLY A 18 11.58 -6.34 -2.69
CA GLY A 18 11.20 -4.95 -2.95
C GLY A 18 9.81 -4.59 -2.44
N VAL A 19 8.82 -5.45 -2.70
CA VAL A 19 7.46 -5.32 -2.15
C VAL A 19 7.51 -5.22 -0.63
N ASN A 20 8.24 -6.13 0.03
CA ASN A 20 8.34 -6.17 1.49
C ASN A 20 9.07 -4.94 2.05
N THR A 21 10.14 -4.50 1.41
CA THR A 21 10.90 -3.33 1.85
C THR A 21 10.02 -2.08 1.87
N LEU A 22 9.32 -1.79 0.78
CA LEU A 22 8.42 -0.65 0.72
C LEU A 22 7.24 -0.79 1.69
N ALA A 23 6.56 -1.92 1.68
CA ALA A 23 5.38 -2.12 2.53
C ALA A 23 5.73 -2.06 4.03
N ASN A 24 6.89 -2.58 4.45
CA ASN A 24 7.32 -2.50 5.83
C ASN A 24 7.66 -1.06 6.26
N ALA A 25 8.23 -0.24 5.37
CA ALA A 25 8.47 1.16 5.65
C ALA A 25 7.16 1.95 5.81
N VAL A 26 6.16 1.67 4.96
CA VAL A 26 4.84 2.30 5.04
C VAL A 26 4.04 1.80 6.25
N LYS A 27 4.13 0.50 6.58
CA LYS A 27 3.38 -0.15 7.66
C LYS A 27 3.58 0.48 9.03
N VAL A 28 4.74 1.08 9.31
CA VAL A 28 5.02 1.72 10.60
C VAL A 28 4.14 2.94 10.87
N THR A 29 3.52 3.50 9.85
CA THR A 29 2.61 4.66 9.96
C THR A 29 1.17 4.27 10.30
N LEU A 30 0.82 2.96 10.30
CA LEU A 30 -0.56 2.51 10.43
C LEU A 30 -1.12 2.66 11.85
N GLY A 31 -2.34 3.20 11.90
CA GLY A 31 -3.23 3.16 13.07
C GLY A 31 -2.79 4.05 14.23
N PRO A 32 -3.45 3.89 15.42
CA PRO A 32 -3.23 4.78 16.56
C PRO A 32 -1.82 4.73 17.14
N LYS A 33 -1.10 3.62 16.94
CA LYS A 33 0.31 3.46 17.32
C LYS A 33 1.27 3.79 16.17
N GLY A 34 0.77 4.34 15.07
CA GLY A 34 1.57 4.74 13.92
C GLY A 34 2.65 5.75 14.31
N ARG A 35 3.83 5.56 13.73
CA ARG A 35 5.03 6.38 14.00
C ARG A 35 5.33 7.26 12.81
N ASN A 36 6.02 8.37 13.06
CA ASN A 36 6.59 9.18 12.01
C ASN A 36 7.76 8.43 11.34
N VAL A 37 7.86 8.60 10.04
CA VAL A 37 9.01 8.19 9.25
C VAL A 37 9.84 9.43 8.96
N VAL A 38 11.15 9.32 9.16
CA VAL A 38 12.11 10.36 8.80
C VAL A 38 12.78 9.94 7.50
N MET A 39 12.70 10.79 6.49
CA MET A 39 13.26 10.55 5.17
C MET A 39 14.31 11.59 4.85
N ASP A 40 15.47 11.14 4.38
CA ASP A 40 16.51 12.02 3.90
C ASP A 40 16.08 12.71 2.59
N LYS A 41 16.58 13.90 2.37
CA LYS A 41 16.38 14.65 1.13
C LYS A 41 17.73 15.06 0.57
N SER A 42 17.84 15.03 -0.75
CA SER A 42 19.05 15.48 -1.46
C SER A 42 19.39 16.95 -1.17
N TYR A 43 18.39 17.77 -0.81
CA TYR A 43 18.55 19.16 -0.43
C TYR A 43 17.58 19.53 0.69
N GLY A 44 18.07 20.24 1.71
CA GLY A 44 17.27 20.74 2.84
C GLY A 44 17.21 19.78 4.02
N ALA A 45 16.30 20.08 4.95
CA ALA A 45 16.10 19.28 6.14
C ALA A 45 15.36 17.96 5.83
N PRO A 46 15.61 16.88 6.61
CA PRO A 46 14.88 15.63 6.49
C PRO A 46 13.36 15.85 6.58
N LYS A 47 12.60 15.14 5.76
CA LYS A 47 11.13 15.15 5.80
C LYS A 47 10.64 14.18 6.85
N ILE A 48 9.78 14.65 7.74
CA ILE A 48 9.12 13.84 8.77
C ILE A 48 7.64 13.75 8.41
N THR A 49 7.09 12.54 8.31
CA THR A 49 5.69 12.33 7.96
C THR A 49 5.12 11.05 8.56
N LYS A 50 3.79 11.03 8.76
CA LYS A 50 3.00 9.83 9.05
C LYS A 50 2.21 9.36 7.83
N ASP A 51 2.20 10.13 6.75
CA ASP A 51 1.43 9.82 5.56
C ASP A 51 2.10 8.69 4.77
N GLY A 52 1.38 7.56 4.65
CA GLY A 52 1.89 6.36 3.98
C GLY A 52 2.16 6.55 2.50
N VAL A 53 1.37 7.35 1.78
CA VAL A 53 1.61 7.61 0.35
C VAL A 53 2.85 8.48 0.14
N SER A 54 3.09 9.45 1.01
CA SER A 54 4.32 10.25 0.97
C SER A 54 5.56 9.39 1.20
N VAL A 55 5.50 8.46 2.18
CA VAL A 55 6.59 7.50 2.41
C VAL A 55 6.79 6.61 1.19
N ALA A 56 5.73 6.05 0.63
CA ALA A 56 5.82 5.16 -0.52
C ALA A 56 6.46 5.85 -1.74
N LYS A 57 6.11 7.11 -1.99
CA LYS A 57 6.60 7.88 -3.15
C LYS A 57 8.11 8.14 -3.11
N GLU A 58 8.70 8.29 -1.94
CA GLU A 58 10.13 8.60 -1.77
C GLU A 58 11.03 7.34 -1.83
N ILE A 59 10.46 6.14 -1.67
CA ILE A 59 11.28 4.92 -1.64
C ILE A 59 11.75 4.54 -3.05
N GLU A 60 13.06 4.47 -3.20
CA GLU A 60 13.76 3.91 -4.35
C GLU A 60 14.82 2.94 -3.88
N LEU A 61 14.97 1.80 -4.55
CA LEU A 61 15.90 0.74 -4.18
C LEU A 61 17.01 0.64 -5.25
N GLU A 62 18.23 0.37 -4.81
CA GLU A 62 19.41 0.26 -5.70
C GLU A 62 19.30 -0.93 -6.67
N ASP A 63 18.86 -2.09 -6.18
CA ASP A 63 18.65 -3.25 -7.03
C ASP A 63 17.41 -3.03 -7.92
N LYS A 64 17.61 -3.16 -9.23
CA LYS A 64 16.56 -2.88 -10.23
C LYS A 64 15.34 -3.80 -10.10
N PHE A 65 15.53 -5.07 -9.72
CA PHE A 65 14.44 -6.04 -9.58
C PHE A 65 13.69 -5.82 -8.26
N GLU A 66 14.40 -5.50 -7.19
CA GLU A 66 13.77 -5.08 -5.94
C GLU A 66 12.98 -3.78 -6.16
N ASN A 67 13.57 -2.81 -6.86
CA ASN A 67 12.90 -1.56 -7.17
C ASN A 67 11.64 -1.75 -8.02
N MET A 68 11.64 -2.69 -8.98
CA MET A 68 10.42 -3.04 -9.73
C MET A 68 9.30 -3.53 -8.81
N GLY A 69 9.61 -4.39 -7.83
CA GLY A 69 8.65 -4.83 -6.82
C GLY A 69 8.13 -3.68 -5.96
N ALA A 70 9.01 -2.79 -5.50
CA ALA A 70 8.64 -1.59 -4.78
C ALA A 70 7.73 -0.66 -5.60
N GLN A 71 8.05 -0.43 -6.89
CA GLN A 71 7.24 0.40 -7.78
C GLN A 71 5.81 -0.14 -7.98
N MET A 72 5.62 -1.46 -8.05
CA MET A 72 4.27 -2.05 -8.13
C MET A 72 3.42 -1.70 -6.91
N VAL A 73 3.98 -1.76 -5.71
CA VAL A 73 3.26 -1.40 -4.47
C VAL A 73 3.07 0.11 -4.35
N LYS A 74 4.04 0.90 -4.81
CA LYS A 74 3.95 2.36 -4.91
C LYS A 74 2.76 2.77 -5.80
N GLU A 75 2.54 2.06 -6.90
CA GLU A 75 1.38 2.29 -7.77
C GLU A 75 0.05 1.99 -7.07
N VAL A 76 -0.02 0.92 -6.27
CA VAL A 76 -1.20 0.61 -5.46
C VAL A 76 -1.52 1.76 -4.50
N ALA A 77 -0.51 2.27 -3.77
CA ALA A 77 -0.69 3.40 -2.86
C ALA A 77 -1.17 4.66 -3.59
N SER A 78 -0.57 4.97 -4.75
CA SER A 78 -0.94 6.14 -5.56
C SER A 78 -2.36 6.04 -6.11
N LYS A 79 -2.75 4.90 -6.69
CA LYS A 79 -4.11 4.67 -7.19
C LYS A 79 -5.16 4.74 -6.07
N THR A 80 -4.84 4.23 -4.88
CA THR A 80 -5.75 4.34 -3.73
C THR A 80 -5.93 5.79 -3.32
N ASN A 81 -4.84 6.57 -3.28
CA ASN A 81 -4.89 8.00 -2.99
C ASN A 81 -5.73 8.76 -4.02
N ASP A 82 -5.54 8.49 -5.30
CA ASP A 82 -6.24 9.17 -6.39
C ASP A 82 -7.76 8.86 -6.39
N ASN A 83 -8.13 7.64 -6.01
CA ASN A 83 -9.53 7.21 -6.02
C ASN A 83 -10.30 7.54 -4.73
N ALA A 84 -9.64 7.51 -3.57
CA ALA A 84 -10.30 7.62 -2.27
C ALA A 84 -9.71 8.71 -1.37
N GLY A 85 -8.48 9.16 -1.61
CA GLY A 85 -7.78 10.13 -0.77
C GLY A 85 -7.35 9.61 0.60
N ASP A 86 -7.71 8.38 0.95
CA ASP A 86 -7.41 7.74 2.23
C ASP A 86 -7.23 6.22 2.06
N GLY A 87 -6.73 5.54 3.10
CA GLY A 87 -6.55 4.09 3.11
C GLY A 87 -5.30 3.59 2.38
N THR A 88 -4.37 4.47 2.01
CA THR A 88 -3.16 4.13 1.25
C THR A 88 -2.26 3.13 1.97
N THR A 89 -2.07 3.29 3.28
CA THR A 89 -1.30 2.37 4.11
C THR A 89 -1.96 0.99 4.19
N THR A 90 -3.29 0.95 4.36
CA THR A 90 -4.06 -0.30 4.39
C THR A 90 -3.96 -1.03 3.05
N ALA A 91 -4.13 -0.33 1.93
CA ALA A 91 -4.00 -0.90 0.60
C ALA A 91 -2.60 -1.47 0.34
N THR A 92 -1.56 -0.77 0.78
CA THR A 92 -0.16 -1.21 0.69
C THR A 92 0.07 -2.53 1.45
N ILE A 93 -0.46 -2.64 2.67
CA ILE A 93 -0.33 -3.85 3.50
C ILE A 93 -1.12 -5.01 2.90
N LEU A 94 -2.32 -4.75 2.39
CA LEU A 94 -3.11 -5.77 1.71
C LEU A 94 -2.40 -6.28 0.45
N ALA A 95 -1.84 -5.39 -0.36
CA ALA A 95 -1.05 -5.77 -1.53
C ALA A 95 0.15 -6.65 -1.14
N GLN A 96 0.91 -6.26 -0.10
CA GLN A 96 2.00 -7.07 0.43
C GLN A 96 1.53 -8.47 0.82
N SER A 97 0.45 -8.57 1.56
CA SER A 97 -0.08 -9.86 2.05
C SER A 97 -0.55 -10.75 0.90
N ILE A 98 -1.30 -10.19 -0.06
CA ILE A 98 -1.80 -10.91 -1.23
C ILE A 98 -0.63 -11.45 -2.08
N VAL A 99 0.37 -10.59 -2.36
CA VAL A 99 1.54 -11.00 -3.15
C VAL A 99 2.37 -12.05 -2.40
N SER A 100 2.64 -11.85 -1.11
CA SER A 100 3.44 -12.77 -0.31
C SER A 100 2.80 -14.14 -0.19
N GLU A 101 1.51 -14.20 0.09
CA GLU A 101 0.78 -15.46 0.18
C GLU A 101 0.62 -16.11 -1.21
N GLY A 102 0.22 -15.33 -2.22
CA GLY A 102 0.06 -15.83 -3.59
C GLY A 102 1.34 -16.46 -4.15
N LEU A 103 2.50 -15.86 -3.89
CA LEU A 103 3.78 -16.40 -4.35
C LEU A 103 4.15 -17.73 -3.68
N LYS A 104 3.73 -18.00 -2.45
CA LYS A 104 3.92 -19.31 -1.80
C LYS A 104 3.23 -20.42 -2.62
N TYR A 105 2.00 -20.19 -3.03
CA TYR A 105 1.24 -21.15 -3.83
C TYR A 105 1.81 -21.32 -5.24
N VAL A 106 2.23 -20.22 -5.88
CA VAL A 106 2.92 -20.28 -7.18
C VAL A 106 4.21 -21.09 -7.08
N THR A 107 4.98 -20.89 -6.01
CA THR A 107 6.22 -21.65 -5.76
C THR A 107 5.95 -23.11 -5.49
N ALA A 108 4.82 -23.43 -4.86
CA ALA A 108 4.34 -24.81 -4.66
C ALA A 108 3.77 -25.48 -5.93
N GLY A 109 3.78 -24.78 -7.08
CA GLY A 109 3.38 -25.33 -8.37
C GLY A 109 1.90 -25.12 -8.73
N MET A 110 1.16 -24.32 -7.96
CA MET A 110 -0.23 -23.99 -8.33
C MET A 110 -0.26 -23.05 -9.54
N ASN A 111 -1.29 -23.20 -10.36
CA ASN A 111 -1.47 -22.36 -11.54
C ASN A 111 -1.76 -20.90 -11.12
N PRO A 112 -0.93 -19.92 -11.52
CA PRO A 112 -1.13 -18.51 -11.17
C PRO A 112 -2.48 -17.94 -11.62
N MET A 113 -3.02 -18.42 -12.74
CA MET A 113 -4.31 -17.95 -13.26
C MET A 113 -5.48 -18.42 -12.39
N ASP A 114 -5.38 -19.60 -11.79
CA ASP A 114 -6.41 -20.11 -10.87
C ASP A 114 -6.35 -19.35 -9.54
N ILE A 115 -5.16 -19.04 -9.06
CA ILE A 115 -4.97 -18.17 -7.89
C ILE A 115 -5.60 -16.80 -8.15
N LYS A 116 -5.32 -16.20 -9.32
CA LYS A 116 -5.93 -14.92 -9.73
C LYS A 116 -7.46 -14.99 -9.72
N ARG A 117 -8.06 -16.01 -10.31
CA ARG A 117 -9.53 -16.18 -10.30
C ARG A 117 -10.09 -16.30 -8.88
N GLY A 118 -9.36 -16.96 -7.98
CA GLY A 118 -9.72 -17.05 -6.56
C GLY A 118 -9.68 -15.70 -5.87
N ILE A 119 -8.63 -14.90 -6.13
CA ILE A 119 -8.48 -13.55 -5.61
C ILE A 119 -9.63 -12.66 -6.12
N ASP A 120 -9.92 -12.68 -7.41
CA ASP A 120 -10.99 -11.87 -8.01
C ASP A 120 -12.35 -12.14 -7.34
N LYS A 121 -12.71 -13.43 -7.18
CA LYS A 121 -13.95 -13.83 -6.48
C LYS A 121 -13.98 -13.39 -5.02
N ALA A 122 -12.85 -13.51 -4.32
CA ALA A 122 -12.76 -13.07 -2.93
C ALA A 122 -12.94 -11.55 -2.81
N VAL A 123 -12.35 -10.78 -3.72
CA VAL A 123 -12.48 -9.32 -3.77
C VAL A 123 -13.94 -8.91 -4.00
N GLU A 124 -14.63 -9.51 -4.98
CA GLU A 124 -16.05 -9.26 -5.24
C GLU A 124 -16.90 -9.47 -3.98
N HIS A 125 -16.71 -10.62 -3.30
CA HIS A 125 -17.47 -10.95 -2.09
C HIS A 125 -17.15 -9.98 -0.92
N VAL A 126 -15.89 -9.61 -0.74
CA VAL A 126 -15.48 -8.64 0.28
C VAL A 126 -16.10 -7.27 0.01
N ILE A 127 -16.09 -6.82 -1.25
CA ILE A 127 -16.72 -5.54 -1.64
C ILE A 127 -18.22 -5.53 -1.32
N GLU A 128 -18.94 -6.62 -1.62
CA GLU A 128 -20.37 -6.73 -1.28
C GLU A 128 -20.60 -6.63 0.24
N LYS A 129 -19.78 -7.33 1.02
CA LYS A 129 -19.84 -7.27 2.50
C LYS A 129 -19.53 -5.87 3.03
N LEU A 130 -18.50 -5.21 2.50
CA LEU A 130 -18.16 -3.84 2.88
C LEU A 130 -19.30 -2.86 2.57
N LYS A 131 -19.97 -2.98 1.40
CA LYS A 131 -21.14 -2.16 1.04
C LYS A 131 -22.29 -2.34 2.03
N THR A 132 -22.55 -3.56 2.47
CA THR A 132 -23.61 -3.84 3.45
C THR A 132 -23.26 -3.37 4.86
N SER A 133 -21.98 -3.35 5.21
CA SER A 133 -21.48 -2.91 6.53
C SER A 133 -21.26 -1.40 6.61
N SER A 134 -21.15 -0.73 5.47
CA SER A 134 -20.88 0.71 5.41
C SER A 134 -22.09 1.53 5.86
N LYS A 135 -21.83 2.56 6.67
CA LYS A 135 -22.84 3.55 7.09
C LYS A 135 -22.72 4.80 6.20
N LYS A 136 -23.84 5.24 5.62
CA LYS A 136 -23.86 6.53 4.90
C LYS A 136 -23.77 7.68 5.89
N VAL A 137 -22.83 8.56 5.67
CA VAL A 137 -22.69 9.83 6.39
C VAL A 137 -23.88 10.73 6.04
N LYS A 138 -24.54 11.31 7.05
CA LYS A 138 -25.77 12.12 6.87
C LYS A 138 -25.67 13.51 7.53
N ALA A 139 -24.91 13.65 8.59
CA ALA A 139 -24.79 14.88 9.36
C ALA A 139 -23.42 15.54 9.11
N ASN A 140 -23.39 16.88 9.16
CA ASN A 140 -22.14 17.64 9.02
C ASN A 140 -21.10 17.25 10.09
N GLU A 141 -21.56 16.92 11.29
CA GLU A 141 -20.68 16.43 12.36
C GLU A 141 -20.00 15.10 12.01
N GLU A 142 -20.73 14.18 11.37
CA GLU A 142 -20.14 12.92 10.88
C GLU A 142 -19.14 13.18 9.73
N VAL A 143 -19.39 14.19 8.88
CA VAL A 143 -18.43 14.62 7.84
C VAL A 143 -17.15 15.15 8.48
N ALA A 144 -17.25 16.02 9.49
CA ALA A 144 -16.11 16.56 10.21
C ALA A 144 -15.30 15.46 10.91
N GLN A 145 -15.98 14.45 11.48
CA GLN A 145 -15.30 13.29 12.08
C GLN A 145 -14.50 12.50 11.04
N VAL A 146 -15.06 12.22 9.86
CA VAL A 146 -14.35 11.55 8.76
C VAL A 146 -13.18 12.40 8.29
N GLY A 147 -13.37 13.70 8.10
CA GLY A 147 -12.31 14.65 7.74
C GLY A 147 -11.18 14.67 8.75
N THR A 148 -11.50 14.66 10.05
CA THR A 148 -10.52 14.61 11.14
C THR A 148 -9.70 13.31 11.09
N ILE A 149 -10.33 12.17 10.84
CA ILE A 149 -9.64 10.87 10.72
C ILE A 149 -8.70 10.89 9.51
N SER A 150 -9.16 11.34 8.35
CA SER A 150 -8.34 11.48 7.14
C SER A 150 -7.17 12.45 7.30
N ALA A 151 -7.35 13.48 8.11
CA ALA A 151 -6.30 14.45 8.48
C ALA A 151 -5.38 13.97 9.61
N ASN A 152 -5.26 12.65 9.84
CA ASN A 152 -4.45 12.07 10.91
C ASN A 152 -4.78 12.56 12.34
N GLY A 153 -6.04 12.92 12.58
CA GLY A 153 -6.55 13.38 13.87
C GLY A 153 -6.51 14.90 14.05
N GLU A 154 -6.21 15.66 13.02
CA GLU A 154 -6.20 17.13 13.07
C GLU A 154 -7.63 17.67 12.93
N LYS A 155 -8.24 18.00 14.08
CA LYS A 155 -9.64 18.44 14.17
C LYS A 155 -9.89 19.76 13.43
N SER A 156 -8.93 20.67 13.41
CA SER A 156 -9.02 21.95 12.69
C SER A 156 -9.30 21.76 11.19
N ILE A 157 -8.71 20.72 10.59
CA ILE A 157 -8.93 20.38 9.18
C ILE A 157 -10.29 19.67 9.00
N GLY A 158 -10.66 18.82 9.95
CA GLY A 158 -11.94 18.12 9.88
C GLY A 158 -13.16 19.05 10.03
N ASP A 159 -13.02 20.11 10.81
CA ASP A 159 -14.08 21.08 11.07
C ASP A 159 -14.23 22.14 9.93
N MET A 160 -13.25 22.24 9.02
CA MET A 160 -13.29 23.09 7.81
C MET A 160 -14.23 22.52 6.75
#